data_36879ecd3d9b8d390534bb120be070be
#
_entry.id   36879ecd3d9b8d390534bb120be070be
#
_cell.length_a   1.000
_cell.length_b   1.000
_cell.length_c   1.000
_cell.angle_alpha   90.00
_cell.angle_beta   90.00
_cell.angle_gamma   90.00
#
_symmetry.space_group_name_H-M   'P 1'
#
loop_
_entity.id
_entity.type
_entity.pdbx_description
1 polymer ?
#
loop_
_entity_poly.entity_id
_entity_poly.type
_entity_poly.pdbx_seq_one_letter_code
_entity_poly.pdbx_strand_id
1 'polypeptide(L)'
;MRLSWLLAALLHASLLAALQWWAVSDFLYWRYEWFDIPMHYLGGVVIASFLVPLIPRGRRFTLLFAALTLFIGWEVFEYIFGLPREADYPLDTAEDLLLDVLGALTVYAFARYTIWRSK
;
A
#
# COMPACT_ATOMS: atom_id res chain seq x y z
N MET A 1 -17.48 -7.15 12.16
CA MET A 1 -16.03 -7.30 11.93
C MET A 1 -15.59 -6.80 10.54
N ARG A 2 -16.18 -7.24 9.43
CA ARG A 2 -15.83 -6.74 8.06
C ARG A 2 -16.06 -5.23 7.92
N LEU A 3 -17.17 -4.71 8.44
CA LEU A 3 -17.45 -3.27 8.41
C LEU A 3 -16.39 -2.46 9.16
N SER A 4 -15.96 -2.90 10.34
CA SER A 4 -14.92 -2.23 11.13
C SER A 4 -13.59 -2.19 10.36
N TRP A 5 -13.28 -3.25 9.62
CA TRP A 5 -12.11 -3.30 8.76
C TRP A 5 -12.19 -2.32 7.59
N LEU A 6 -13.35 -2.23 6.94
CA LEU A 6 -13.56 -1.27 5.85
C LEU A 6 -13.49 0.18 6.35
N LEU A 7 -14.05 0.45 7.54
CA LEU A 7 -13.93 1.78 8.16
C LEU A 7 -12.47 2.11 8.50
N ALA A 8 -11.72 1.15 9.03
CA ALA A 8 -10.28 1.33 9.29
C ALA A 8 -9.50 1.55 7.97
N ALA A 9 -9.82 0.79 6.92
CA ALA A 9 -9.22 0.97 5.60
C ALA A 9 -9.50 2.36 5.03
N LEU A 10 -10.72 2.86 5.15
CA LEU A 10 -11.09 4.23 4.74
C LEU A 10 -10.33 5.28 5.54
N LEU A 11 -10.16 5.09 6.85
CA LEU A 11 -9.38 5.99 7.68
C LEU A 11 -7.91 6.03 7.25
N HIS A 12 -7.29 4.86 7.03
CA HIS A 12 -5.91 4.78 6.53
C HIS A 12 -5.77 5.42 5.14
N ALA A 13 -6.72 5.18 4.24
CA ALA A 13 -6.73 5.79 2.92
C ALA A 13 -6.87 7.32 2.98
N SER A 14 -7.71 7.84 3.86
CA SER A 14 -7.87 9.28 4.08
C SER A 14 -6.58 9.91 4.62
N LEU A 15 -5.91 9.23 5.56
CA LEU A 15 -4.62 9.67 6.09
C LEU A 15 -3.56 9.68 4.99
N LEU A 16 -3.46 8.61 4.21
CA LEU A 16 -2.51 8.53 3.10
C LEU A 16 -2.76 9.62 2.06
N ALA A 17 -4.03 9.87 1.70
CA ALA A 17 -4.40 10.94 0.78
C ALA A 17 -4.02 12.33 1.30
N ALA A 18 -4.22 12.59 2.60
CA ALA A 18 -3.81 13.84 3.24
C ALA A 18 -2.28 14.02 3.24
N LEU A 19 -1.54 12.94 3.56
CA LEU A 19 -0.07 12.94 3.50
C LEU A 19 0.42 13.16 2.07
N GLN A 20 -0.19 12.51 1.08
CA GLN A 20 0.14 12.68 -0.33
C GLN A 20 -0.10 14.11 -0.80
N TRP A 21 -1.25 14.68 -0.44
CA TRP A 21 -1.55 16.08 -0.72
C TRP A 21 -0.49 17.03 -0.14
N TRP A 22 -0.15 16.85 1.13
CA TRP A 22 0.90 17.63 1.77
C TRP A 22 2.27 17.41 1.11
N ALA A 23 2.62 16.17 0.83
CA ALA A 23 3.89 15.82 0.20
C ALA A 23 4.09 16.50 -1.15
N VAL A 24 3.04 16.54 -1.98
CA VAL A 24 3.09 17.22 -3.28
C VAL A 24 3.10 18.74 -3.09
N SER A 25 2.26 19.28 -2.19
CA SER A 25 2.13 20.73 -1.98
C SER A 25 3.41 21.36 -1.45
N ASP A 26 4.13 20.68 -0.57
CA ASP A 26 5.37 21.17 0.05
C ASP A 26 6.64 20.57 -0.56
N PHE A 27 6.52 19.87 -1.68
CA PHE A 27 7.64 19.25 -2.40
C PHE A 27 8.47 18.29 -1.53
N LEU A 28 7.84 17.52 -0.66
CA LEU A 28 8.53 16.66 0.29
C LEU A 28 9.35 15.56 -0.38
N TYR A 29 8.88 14.98 -1.47
CA TYR A 29 9.62 13.99 -2.27
C TYR A 29 10.95 14.54 -2.83
N TRP A 30 11.01 15.84 -3.13
CA TRP A 30 12.21 16.50 -3.63
C TRP A 30 13.13 17.01 -2.51
N ARG A 31 12.56 17.29 -1.34
CA ARG A 31 13.32 17.77 -0.18
C ARG A 31 13.93 16.63 0.63
N TYR A 32 13.25 15.49 0.68
CA TYR A 32 13.59 14.36 1.53
C TYR A 32 13.52 13.07 0.73
N GLU A 33 14.64 12.56 0.26
CA GLU A 33 14.75 11.32 -0.53
C GLU A 33 14.12 10.11 0.17
N TRP A 34 14.17 10.07 1.52
CA TRP A 34 13.59 8.99 2.30
C TRP A 34 12.07 9.05 2.43
N PHE A 35 11.41 10.15 2.00
CA PHE A 35 9.99 10.36 2.24
C PHE A 35 9.11 9.35 1.48
N ASP A 36 9.57 8.86 0.37
CA ASP A 36 8.89 7.87 -0.45
C ASP A 36 8.76 6.51 0.26
N ILE A 37 9.77 6.13 1.03
CA ILE A 37 9.81 4.87 1.79
C ILE A 37 8.55 4.65 2.65
N PRO A 38 8.19 5.54 3.60
CA PRO A 38 6.98 5.36 4.38
C PRO A 38 5.70 5.47 3.55
N MET A 39 5.70 6.19 2.44
CA MET A 39 4.52 6.34 1.59
C MET A 39 4.16 5.04 0.89
N HIS A 40 5.13 4.31 0.33
CA HIS A 40 4.91 2.98 -0.25
C HIS A 40 4.50 1.95 0.80
N TYR A 41 5.17 1.91 1.96
CA TYR A 41 4.73 1.04 3.05
C TYR A 41 3.27 1.28 3.46
N LEU A 42 2.87 2.54 3.64
CA LEU A 42 1.48 2.91 3.94
C LEU A 42 0.52 2.60 2.79
N GLY A 43 0.95 2.74 1.55
CA GLY A 43 0.21 2.31 0.37
C GLY A 43 -0.14 0.82 0.42
N GLY A 44 0.85 -0.02 0.73
CA GLY A 44 0.65 -1.45 0.94
C GLY A 44 -0.31 -1.77 2.08
N VAL A 45 -0.22 -1.05 3.20
CA VAL A 45 -1.16 -1.15 4.33
C VAL A 45 -2.58 -0.81 3.90
N VAL A 46 -2.78 0.28 3.18
CA VAL A 46 -4.10 0.72 2.71
C VAL A 46 -4.73 -0.31 1.78
N ILE A 47 -4.02 -0.73 0.75
CA ILE A 47 -4.50 -1.69 -0.25
C ILE A 47 -4.88 -3.02 0.42
N ALA A 48 -4.01 -3.58 1.26
CA ALA A 48 -4.31 -4.82 1.96
C ALA A 48 -5.48 -4.68 2.94
N SER A 49 -5.63 -3.53 3.60
CA SER A 49 -6.76 -3.26 4.50
C SER A 49 -8.11 -3.28 3.79
N PHE A 50 -8.17 -2.87 2.52
CA PHE A 50 -9.37 -3.02 1.68
C PHE A 50 -9.56 -4.44 1.19
N LEU A 51 -8.51 -5.14 0.79
CA LEU A 51 -8.60 -6.48 0.21
C LEU A 51 -8.97 -7.55 1.24
N VAL A 52 -8.44 -7.48 2.46
CA VAL A 52 -8.66 -8.46 3.51
C VAL A 52 -10.15 -8.72 3.82
N PRO A 53 -11.02 -7.72 4.01
CA PRO A 53 -12.43 -7.96 4.27
C PRO A 53 -13.21 -8.46 3.05
N LEU A 54 -12.68 -8.29 1.85
CA LEU A 54 -13.33 -8.71 0.59
C LEU A 54 -12.96 -10.14 0.20
N ILE A 55 -11.79 -10.61 0.61
CA ILE A 55 -11.27 -11.93 0.23
C ILE A 55 -11.62 -12.97 1.31
N PRO A 56 -12.15 -14.14 0.94
CA PRO A 56 -12.44 -15.20 1.89
C PRO A 56 -11.18 -15.70 2.61
N ARG A 57 -11.34 -16.06 3.88
CA ARG A 57 -10.28 -16.67 4.69
C ARG A 57 -9.65 -17.86 3.97
N GLY A 58 -8.33 -17.96 4.09
CA GLY A 58 -7.56 -19.07 3.48
C GLY A 58 -7.13 -18.84 2.04
N ARG A 59 -7.67 -17.84 1.36
CA ARG A 59 -7.28 -17.49 -0.02
C ARG A 59 -6.10 -16.53 -0.07
N ARG A 60 -5.01 -16.88 0.63
CA ARG A 60 -3.80 -16.05 0.72
C ARG A 60 -3.17 -15.72 -0.62
N PHE A 61 -3.20 -16.63 -1.57
CA PHE A 61 -2.66 -16.40 -2.91
C PHE A 61 -3.52 -15.43 -3.71
N THR A 62 -4.85 -15.45 -3.54
CA THR A 62 -5.74 -14.46 -4.16
C THR A 62 -5.46 -13.06 -3.60
N LEU A 63 -5.24 -12.95 -2.28
CA LEU A 63 -4.86 -11.68 -1.66
C LEU A 63 -3.53 -11.16 -2.21
N LEU A 64 -2.50 -12.02 -2.24
CA LEU A 64 -1.18 -11.65 -2.73
C LEU A 64 -1.23 -11.24 -4.21
N PHE A 65 -1.91 -12.01 -5.04
CA PHE A 65 -2.05 -11.71 -6.46
C PHE A 65 -2.78 -10.39 -6.70
N ALA A 66 -3.91 -10.16 -6.00
CA ALA A 66 -4.65 -8.92 -6.10
C ALA A 66 -3.83 -7.71 -5.63
N ALA A 67 -3.11 -7.83 -4.52
CA ALA A 67 -2.25 -6.77 -4.01
C ALA A 67 -1.12 -6.45 -4.99
N LEU A 68 -0.38 -7.46 -5.46
CA LEU A 68 0.70 -7.28 -6.44
C LEU A 68 0.20 -6.65 -7.75
N THR A 69 -0.98 -7.05 -8.22
CA THR A 69 -1.59 -6.43 -9.42
C THR A 69 -1.80 -4.93 -9.24
N LEU A 70 -2.27 -4.51 -8.06
CA LEU A 70 -2.47 -3.10 -7.74
C LEU A 70 -1.15 -2.35 -7.58
N PHE A 71 -0.14 -2.94 -6.93
CA PHE A 71 1.18 -2.33 -6.78
C PHE A 71 1.87 -2.13 -8.13
N ILE A 72 1.90 -3.16 -8.96
CA ILE A 72 2.46 -3.06 -10.31
C ILE A 72 1.66 -2.05 -11.17
N GLY A 73 0.34 -2.04 -11.02
CA GLY A 73 -0.52 -1.04 -11.68
C GLY A 73 -0.16 0.38 -11.28
N TRP A 74 0.19 0.62 -10.01
CA TRP A 74 0.65 1.92 -9.55
C TRP A 74 1.99 2.32 -10.20
N GLU A 75 2.97 1.43 -10.24
CA GLU A 75 4.26 1.67 -10.91
C GLU A 75 4.08 2.00 -12.41
N VAL A 76 3.19 1.27 -13.08
CA VAL A 76 2.85 1.55 -14.49
C VAL A 76 2.20 2.92 -14.63
N PHE A 77 1.31 3.29 -13.71
CA PHE A 77 0.69 4.61 -13.69
C PHE A 77 1.76 5.71 -13.52
N GLU A 78 2.66 5.59 -12.56
CA GLU A 78 3.75 6.54 -12.36
C GLU A 78 4.64 6.66 -13.59
N TYR A 79 4.96 5.52 -14.21
CA TYR A 79 5.75 5.50 -15.44
C TYR A 79 5.06 6.28 -16.58
N ILE A 80 3.76 6.04 -16.80
CA ILE A 80 3.00 6.68 -17.89
C ILE A 80 2.86 8.18 -17.66
N PHE A 81 2.58 8.61 -16.43
CA PHE A 81 2.31 10.01 -16.10
C PHE A 81 3.57 10.81 -15.73
N GLY A 82 4.76 10.19 -15.79
CA GLY A 82 6.02 10.86 -15.53
C GLY A 82 6.14 11.48 -14.15
N LEU A 83 5.57 10.82 -13.13
CA LEU A 83 5.68 11.26 -11.75
C LEU A 83 7.14 11.23 -11.30
N PRO A 84 7.51 11.89 -10.18
CA PRO A 84 8.88 11.98 -9.72
C PRO A 84 9.56 10.62 -9.66
N ARG A 85 10.75 10.52 -10.22
CA ARG A 85 11.52 9.29 -10.31
C ARG A 85 12.94 9.52 -9.83
N GLU A 86 13.45 8.53 -9.14
CA GLU A 86 14.86 8.46 -8.80
C GLU A 86 15.74 8.30 -10.06
N ALA A 87 17.02 8.64 -9.94
CA ALA A 87 17.98 8.49 -11.02
C ALA A 87 18.12 7.04 -11.50
N ASP A 88 17.99 6.08 -10.58
CA ASP A 88 17.96 4.64 -10.86
C ASP A 88 16.52 4.10 -10.72
N TYR A 89 15.68 4.38 -11.70
CA TYR A 89 14.28 4.00 -11.71
C TYR A 89 14.01 2.48 -11.53
N PRO A 90 14.77 1.53 -12.12
CA PRO A 90 14.54 0.10 -11.86
C PRO A 90 14.78 -0.31 -10.42
N LEU A 91 15.79 0.27 -9.75
CA LEU A 91 16.07 0.00 -8.35
C LEU A 91 15.00 0.61 -7.44
N ASP A 92 14.62 1.83 -7.71
CA ASP A 92 13.54 2.56 -7.04
C ASP A 92 12.23 1.77 -7.09
N THR A 93 11.77 1.38 -8.28
CA THR A 93 10.58 0.53 -8.46
C THR A 93 10.67 -0.79 -7.68
N ALA A 94 11.83 -1.42 -7.63
CA ALA A 94 12.01 -2.66 -6.87
C ALA A 94 11.90 -2.44 -5.35
N GLU A 95 12.44 -1.32 -4.84
CA GLU A 95 12.33 -0.90 -3.45
C GLU A 95 10.88 -0.57 -3.07
N ASP A 96 10.18 0.17 -3.92
CA ASP A 96 8.78 0.54 -3.74
C ASP A 96 7.86 -0.68 -3.67
N LEU A 97 8.02 -1.62 -4.61
CA LEU A 97 7.28 -2.89 -4.58
C LEU A 97 7.59 -3.72 -3.32
N LEU A 98 8.83 -3.70 -2.84
CA LEU A 98 9.20 -4.38 -1.60
C LEU A 98 8.49 -3.74 -0.40
N LEU A 99 8.46 -2.42 -0.32
CA LEU A 99 7.81 -1.68 0.76
C LEU A 99 6.30 -1.88 0.75
N ASP A 100 5.67 -1.84 -0.42
CA ASP A 100 4.26 -2.16 -0.62
C ASP A 100 3.92 -3.57 -0.10
N VAL A 101 4.73 -4.56 -0.46
CA VAL A 101 4.56 -5.94 0.01
C VAL A 101 4.74 -6.05 1.52
N LEU A 102 5.71 -5.36 2.11
CA LEU A 102 5.92 -5.35 3.57
C LEU A 102 4.72 -4.74 4.30
N GLY A 103 4.15 -3.65 3.78
CA GLY A 103 2.92 -3.06 4.30
C GLY A 103 1.74 -4.04 4.23
N ALA A 104 1.57 -4.70 3.10
CA ALA A 104 0.52 -5.70 2.91
C ALA A 104 0.69 -6.93 3.83
N LEU A 105 1.92 -7.40 4.03
CA LEU A 105 2.22 -8.51 4.95
C LEU A 105 1.92 -8.16 6.41
N THR A 106 2.15 -6.91 6.81
CA THR A 106 1.78 -6.42 8.15
C THR A 106 0.28 -6.55 8.37
N VAL A 107 -0.52 -6.10 7.42
CA VAL A 107 -1.98 -6.21 7.47
C VAL A 107 -2.44 -7.67 7.44
N TYR A 108 -1.82 -8.50 6.59
CA TYR A 108 -2.11 -9.93 6.53
C TYR A 108 -1.87 -10.62 7.87
N ALA A 109 -0.72 -10.35 8.50
CA ALA A 109 -0.39 -10.90 9.82
C ALA A 109 -1.44 -10.50 10.86
N PHE A 110 -1.84 -9.22 10.88
CA PHE A 110 -2.89 -8.73 11.78
C PHE A 110 -4.26 -9.36 11.50
N ALA A 111 -4.61 -9.55 10.21
CA ALA A 111 -5.86 -10.19 9.81
C ALA A 111 -5.99 -11.63 10.32
N ARG A 112 -4.89 -12.38 10.38
CA ARG A 112 -4.86 -13.75 10.93
C ARG A 112 -5.28 -13.80 12.40
N TYR A 113 -4.99 -12.78 13.17
CA TYR A 113 -5.33 -12.70 14.60
C TYR A 113 -6.69 -12.05 14.87
N THR A 114 -7.30 -11.46 13.86
CA THR A 114 -8.55 -10.71 13.97
C THR A 114 -9.67 -11.29 13.11
N ILE A 115 -9.87 -10.76 11.91
CA ILE A 115 -10.99 -11.10 11.02
C ILE A 115 -10.95 -12.55 10.52
N TRP A 116 -9.75 -13.13 10.42
CA TRP A 116 -9.53 -14.50 9.96
C TRP A 116 -9.19 -15.48 11.08
N ARG A 117 -9.30 -15.07 12.32
CA ARG A 117 -9.09 -15.96 13.47
C ARG A 117 -10.07 -17.13 13.41
N SER A 118 -9.56 -18.37 13.55
CA SER A 118 -10.42 -19.56 13.77
C SER A 118 -11.03 -19.46 15.17
N LYS A 119 -12.31 -19.66 15.27
CA LYS A 119 -12.96 -19.97 16.54
C LYS A 119 -12.63 -21.41 16.90
#